data_4e2a6ed70782318febf7895dc5d0cbd0
#
_entry.id   4e2a6ed70782318febf7895dc5d0cbd0
#
_cell.length_a   1.000
_cell.length_b   1.000
_cell.length_c   1.000
_cell.angle_alpha   90.00
_cell.angle_beta   90.00
_cell.angle_gamma   90.00
#
_symmetry.space_group_name_H-M   'P 1'
#
loop_
_entity.id
_entity.type
_entity.pdbx_description
1 polymer ?
#
loop_
_entity_poly.entity_id
_entity_poly.type
_entity_poly.pdbx_seq_one_letter_code
_entity_poly.pdbx_strand_id
1 'polypeptide(L)'
;MSALNPQKSKPQQLANPQHLGMKRRTMLQAGSVGLLGLGMNHVQALRAADVVSHPVTSRTAKSVIFVFLSGGLTQHDSFDPKPDAPADIRGEFSAIATQTPGVFVTEHLPMLAARSENWSLIRSLTTPHNEHSQGHTCILTGRTPMPPNYSAVKPQSTDWPSIASIVGDAVPKRINNLPPAVVLPERLIHNTGRTLPGQFGGLMGSQRDPWFIEASPYNPKSYGAYPDYEFHFVRGRERNKDLKFQSPNLSLPEGLSRTRLSDRDSLRSMLDLQRRDLEQAATIKSFDRHRQSAISLLTDAGVQQAFDVHNADAETQDRYGRNAFGWSLLMARQLVQAGVNLVQVNLGNNEAWDTHDNNFPLLRDCLLPPTDRGMSALLDDLQSLGMLDETLIVMVGEMGRTPKVNAQNRSPGAKAGRDHWGAVQTVFIAGGGTRGGTVIGASDQNGAYPAF
;
A
#
# COMPACT_ATOMS: atom_id res chain seq x y z
N MET A 1 -23.72 13.77 80.60
CA MET A 1 -24.43 13.31 79.41
C MET A 1 -24.08 14.28 78.31
N SER A 2 -23.12 13.91 77.50
CA SER A 2 -22.55 14.72 76.42
C SER A 2 -23.07 14.24 75.09
N ALA A 3 -23.70 15.09 74.32
CA ALA A 3 -24.28 14.83 73.01
C ALA A 3 -23.22 15.04 71.95
N LEU A 4 -22.93 14.00 71.16
CA LEU A 4 -22.02 13.98 69.96
C LEU A 4 -22.74 14.62 68.78
N ASN A 5 -22.08 15.57 68.15
CA ASN A 5 -22.51 16.31 66.96
C ASN A 5 -21.95 15.57 65.71
N PRO A 6 -22.74 15.20 64.70
CA PRO A 6 -22.22 14.58 63.50
C PRO A 6 -21.76 15.64 62.49
N GLN A 7 -20.47 15.61 62.14
CA GLN A 7 -19.93 16.39 61.04
C GLN A 7 -20.51 15.90 59.70
N LYS A 8 -21.10 16.82 58.94
CA LYS A 8 -21.51 16.65 57.53
C LYS A 8 -20.29 16.72 56.66
N SER A 9 -19.92 15.60 56.01
CA SER A 9 -18.94 15.54 54.94
C SER A 9 -19.51 16.23 53.67
N LYS A 10 -18.75 17.19 53.13
CA LYS A 10 -19.06 17.83 51.84
C LYS A 10 -18.82 16.81 50.69
N PRO A 11 -19.67 16.80 49.67
CA PRO A 11 -19.42 15.95 48.50
C PRO A 11 -18.22 16.46 47.72
N GLN A 12 -17.27 15.55 47.42
CA GLN A 12 -16.16 15.80 46.49
C GLN A 12 -16.76 16.06 45.10
N GLN A 13 -16.49 17.24 44.55
CA GLN A 13 -16.73 17.54 43.13
C GLN A 13 -15.81 16.66 42.30
N LEU A 14 -16.39 15.73 41.52
CA LEU A 14 -15.74 15.01 40.46
C LEU A 14 -15.23 16.02 39.43
N ALA A 15 -13.91 16.07 39.27
CA ALA A 15 -13.25 16.87 38.24
C ALA A 15 -13.78 16.47 36.87
N ASN A 16 -14.27 17.43 36.11
CA ASN A 16 -14.63 17.27 34.70
C ASN A 16 -13.43 16.68 33.95
N PRO A 17 -13.58 15.60 33.13
CA PRO A 17 -12.51 15.11 32.30
C PRO A 17 -12.20 16.18 31.26
N GLN A 18 -11.04 16.83 31.40
CA GLN A 18 -10.52 17.72 30.38
C GLN A 18 -10.32 16.88 29.11
N HIS A 19 -11.05 17.18 28.05
CA HIS A 19 -10.77 16.67 26.71
C HIS A 19 -9.36 17.10 26.34
N LEU A 20 -8.42 16.17 26.43
CA LEU A 20 -7.07 16.34 25.91
C LEU A 20 -7.19 16.57 24.39
N GLY A 21 -6.98 17.81 23.95
CA GLY A 21 -6.93 18.14 22.53
C GLY A 21 -5.87 17.29 21.86
N MET A 22 -6.27 16.31 21.06
CA MET A 22 -5.35 15.48 20.30
C MET A 22 -4.62 16.35 19.28
N LYS A 23 -3.29 16.34 19.32
CA LYS A 23 -2.46 17.01 18.31
C LYS A 23 -2.70 16.32 16.96
N ARG A 24 -2.68 17.09 15.84
CA ARG A 24 -2.84 16.57 14.46
C ARG A 24 -1.96 15.34 14.18
N ARG A 25 -0.75 15.32 14.75
CA ARG A 25 0.21 14.19 14.68
C ARG A 25 -0.34 12.92 15.33
N THR A 26 -1.02 13.02 16.46
CA THR A 26 -1.64 11.89 17.18
C THR A 26 -2.84 11.33 16.40
N MET A 27 -3.56 12.18 15.66
CA MET A 27 -4.63 11.74 14.76
C MET A 27 -4.10 10.94 13.56
N LEU A 28 -2.98 11.35 12.98
CA LEU A 28 -2.34 10.62 11.87
C LEU A 28 -1.77 9.27 12.34
N GLN A 29 -1.20 9.22 13.54
CA GLN A 29 -0.75 7.97 14.15
C GLN A 29 -1.92 7.04 14.49
N ALA A 30 -3.04 7.57 14.99
CA ALA A 30 -4.24 6.79 15.25
C ALA A 30 -4.91 6.30 13.94
N GLY A 31 -4.84 7.08 12.86
CA GLY A 31 -5.31 6.68 11.53
C GLY A 31 -4.49 5.54 10.92
N SER A 32 -3.17 5.58 11.04
CA SER A 32 -2.31 4.48 10.56
C SER A 32 -2.47 3.21 11.40
N VAL A 33 -2.72 3.34 12.70
CA VAL A 33 -3.04 2.21 13.60
C VAL A 33 -4.42 1.63 13.28
N GLY A 34 -5.40 2.49 12.96
CA GLY A 34 -6.72 2.06 12.49
C GLY A 34 -6.66 1.30 11.16
N LEU A 35 -5.73 1.66 10.27
CA LEU A 35 -5.47 0.97 9.00
C LEU A 35 -5.05 -0.49 9.20
N LEU A 36 -4.33 -0.76 10.29
CA LEU A 36 -3.85 -2.10 10.63
C LEU A 36 -4.89 -2.89 11.45
N GLY A 37 -6.11 -2.39 11.62
CA GLY A 37 -7.15 -3.06 12.42
C GLY A 37 -6.85 -3.09 13.92
N LEU A 38 -5.82 -2.37 14.38
CA LEU A 38 -5.42 -2.33 15.78
C LEU A 38 -6.33 -1.36 16.55
N GLY A 39 -7.21 -1.90 17.39
CA GLY A 39 -8.00 -1.10 18.32
C GLY A 39 -7.15 -0.46 19.42
N MET A 40 -7.72 0.51 20.15
CA MET A 40 -7.06 1.23 21.26
C MET A 40 -6.45 0.29 22.31
N ASN A 41 -7.05 -0.88 22.53
CA ASN A 41 -6.58 -1.89 23.47
C ASN A 41 -5.24 -2.54 23.01
N HIS A 42 -5.08 -2.73 21.70
CA HIS A 42 -3.83 -3.27 21.13
C HIS A 42 -2.69 -2.24 21.21
N VAL A 43 -3.00 -0.94 21.05
CA VAL A 43 -2.02 0.14 21.24
C VAL A 43 -1.53 0.18 22.69
N GLN A 44 -2.42 -0.04 23.67
CA GLN A 44 -2.04 -0.12 25.08
C GLN A 44 -1.20 -1.38 25.38
N ALA A 45 -1.55 -2.51 24.79
CA ALA A 45 -0.76 -3.76 24.94
C ALA A 45 0.63 -3.64 24.29
N LEU A 46 0.73 -3.02 23.12
CA LEU A 46 2.00 -2.72 22.47
C LEU A 46 2.87 -1.76 23.29
N ARG A 47 2.27 -0.72 23.90
CA ARG A 47 2.98 0.20 24.80
C ARG A 47 3.41 -0.46 26.10
N ALA A 48 2.63 -1.41 26.62
CA ALA A 48 2.98 -2.17 27.84
C ALA A 48 4.12 -3.18 27.59
N ALA A 49 4.19 -3.76 26.39
CA ALA A 49 5.30 -4.61 25.97
C ALA A 49 6.63 -3.83 25.80
N ASP A 50 6.56 -2.54 25.50
CA ASP A 50 7.72 -1.64 25.35
C ASP A 50 8.38 -1.22 26.67
N VAL A 51 7.83 -1.55 27.83
CA VAL A 51 8.36 -1.15 29.14
C VAL A 51 9.63 -1.93 29.54
N VAL A 52 10.05 -2.91 28.74
CA VAL A 52 11.37 -3.56 28.92
C VAL A 52 12.43 -2.78 28.12
N SER A 53 12.82 -1.65 28.68
CA SER A 53 14.10 -0.92 28.55
C SER A 53 14.93 -1.08 27.27
N HIS A 54 14.54 -0.34 26.22
CA HIS A 54 15.52 0.28 25.32
C HIS A 54 15.11 1.76 25.12
N PRO A 55 16.03 2.72 25.08
CA PRO A 55 15.67 4.10 24.75
C PRO A 55 15.06 4.10 23.35
N VAL A 56 13.74 4.25 23.28
CA VAL A 56 13.05 4.48 22.01
C VAL A 56 13.53 5.84 21.51
N THR A 57 14.58 5.83 20.72
CA THR A 57 14.83 6.95 19.82
C THR A 57 13.55 7.05 18.97
N SER A 58 12.85 8.17 19.06
CA SER A 58 11.58 8.42 18.37
C SER A 58 11.81 8.46 16.85
N ARG A 59 12.09 7.30 16.28
CA ARG A 59 12.19 7.12 14.83
C ARG A 59 10.78 7.16 14.28
N THR A 60 10.42 8.27 13.70
CA THR A 60 9.12 8.44 13.05
C THR A 60 9.32 8.27 11.57
N ALA A 61 8.53 7.41 10.95
CA ALA A 61 8.49 7.28 9.50
C ALA A 61 8.23 8.65 8.86
N LYS A 62 9.07 9.03 7.92
CA LYS A 62 8.95 10.25 7.11
C LYS A 62 8.24 9.95 5.78
N SER A 63 8.33 8.70 5.35
CA SER A 63 7.76 8.21 4.10
C SER A 63 7.11 6.85 4.30
N VAL A 64 6.18 6.52 3.39
CA VAL A 64 5.49 5.23 3.37
C VAL A 64 5.53 4.68 1.96
N ILE A 65 5.89 3.41 1.80
CA ILE A 65 5.68 2.62 0.60
C ILE A 65 4.55 1.63 0.94
N PHE A 66 3.38 1.87 0.36
CA PHE A 66 2.19 1.05 0.58
C PHE A 66 2.00 0.11 -0.60
N VAL A 67 2.40 -1.15 -0.44
CA VAL A 67 2.29 -2.19 -1.47
C VAL A 67 0.93 -2.87 -1.33
N PHE A 68 0.09 -2.67 -2.32
CA PHE A 68 -1.26 -3.21 -2.35
C PHE A 68 -1.36 -4.40 -3.30
N LEU A 69 -1.83 -5.53 -2.76
CA LEU A 69 -1.94 -6.80 -3.47
C LEU A 69 -3.39 -7.06 -3.87
N SER A 70 -3.84 -6.36 -4.93
CA SER A 70 -5.23 -6.42 -5.38
C SER A 70 -5.63 -7.83 -5.81
N GLY A 71 -6.68 -8.33 -5.21
CA GLY A 71 -7.17 -9.70 -5.35
C GLY A 71 -7.06 -10.51 -4.06
N GLY A 72 -6.26 -10.07 -3.09
CA GLY A 72 -6.13 -10.72 -1.77
C GLY A 72 -5.13 -11.90 -1.74
N LEU A 73 -3.97 -11.66 -1.18
CA LEU A 73 -2.94 -12.68 -1.00
C LEU A 73 -3.39 -13.74 0.01
N THR A 74 -3.28 -15.01 -0.37
CA THR A 74 -3.54 -16.13 0.55
C THR A 74 -2.50 -16.18 1.67
N GLN A 75 -2.96 -16.12 2.90
CA GLN A 75 -2.11 -16.23 4.09
C GLN A 75 -1.42 -17.59 4.18
N HIS A 76 -2.14 -18.68 3.86
CA HIS A 76 -1.63 -20.05 3.94
C HIS A 76 -0.46 -20.32 2.99
N ASP A 77 -0.58 -19.80 1.77
CA ASP A 77 0.36 -20.10 0.70
C ASP A 77 1.46 -19.03 0.61
N SER A 78 1.59 -18.18 1.66
CA SER A 78 2.57 -17.09 1.71
C SER A 78 3.22 -16.94 3.10
N PHE A 79 2.68 -16.04 3.93
CA PHE A 79 3.32 -15.60 5.18
C PHE A 79 2.82 -16.29 6.46
N ASP A 80 1.81 -17.17 6.36
CA ASP A 80 1.26 -17.89 7.51
C ASP A 80 0.94 -19.35 7.16
N PRO A 81 1.94 -20.13 6.68
CA PRO A 81 1.73 -21.52 6.32
C PRO A 81 1.35 -22.34 7.56
N LYS A 82 0.50 -23.35 7.34
CA LYS A 82 0.00 -24.26 8.38
C LYS A 82 0.46 -25.69 8.07
N PRO A 83 1.75 -26.02 8.28
CA PRO A 83 2.31 -27.31 7.87
C PRO A 83 1.64 -28.52 8.54
N ASP A 84 1.11 -28.33 9.74
CA ASP A 84 0.46 -29.40 10.53
C ASP A 84 -1.05 -29.50 10.25
N ALA A 85 -1.62 -28.61 9.43
CA ALA A 85 -3.03 -28.66 9.06
C ALA A 85 -3.31 -29.80 8.08
N PRO A 86 -4.58 -30.28 7.99
CA PRO A 86 -4.99 -31.25 6.97
C PRO A 86 -4.59 -30.80 5.56
N ALA A 87 -4.36 -31.75 4.65
CA ALA A 87 -3.84 -31.48 3.31
C ALA A 87 -4.71 -30.52 2.49
N ASP A 88 -6.03 -30.55 2.67
CA ASP A 88 -6.99 -29.66 2.02
C ASP A 88 -6.99 -28.22 2.59
N ILE A 89 -6.30 -28.00 3.72
CA ILE A 89 -6.02 -26.67 4.30
C ILE A 89 -4.58 -26.26 4.01
N ARG A 90 -3.61 -27.14 4.30
CA ARG A 90 -2.19 -26.85 4.11
C ARG A 90 -1.85 -26.47 2.66
N GLY A 91 -2.50 -27.10 1.67
CA GLY A 91 -2.22 -26.90 0.25
C GLY A 91 -0.98 -27.65 -0.22
N GLU A 92 -0.42 -27.17 -1.36
CA GLU A 92 0.67 -27.85 -2.08
C GLU A 92 2.07 -27.38 -1.65
N PHE A 93 2.20 -26.19 -1.04
CA PHE A 93 3.50 -25.58 -0.75
C PHE A 93 4.09 -26.02 0.59
N SER A 94 5.42 -26.17 0.60
CA SER A 94 6.18 -26.41 1.81
C SER A 94 6.43 -25.11 2.57
N ALA A 95 6.54 -25.23 3.89
CA ALA A 95 6.98 -24.13 4.74
C ALA A 95 8.51 -24.19 4.92
N ILE A 96 9.17 -23.03 4.81
CA ILE A 96 10.60 -22.88 5.10
C ILE A 96 10.80 -21.99 6.32
N ALA A 97 11.85 -22.29 7.10
CA ALA A 97 12.27 -21.45 8.21
C ALA A 97 12.85 -20.12 7.70
N THR A 98 12.59 -19.04 8.45
CA THR A 98 13.23 -17.75 8.24
C THR A 98 14.46 -17.60 9.14
N GLN A 99 15.19 -16.48 9.04
CA GLN A 99 16.26 -16.13 9.98
C GLN A 99 15.72 -15.88 11.40
N THR A 100 14.43 -15.56 11.53
CA THR A 100 13.77 -15.36 12.83
C THR A 100 13.31 -16.72 13.37
N PRO A 101 13.83 -17.19 14.50
CA PRO A 101 13.44 -18.48 15.06
C PRO A 101 11.93 -18.63 15.26
N GLY A 102 11.36 -19.74 14.81
CA GLY A 102 9.93 -20.03 14.95
C GLY A 102 9.02 -19.35 13.93
N VAL A 103 9.56 -18.53 13.04
CA VAL A 103 8.80 -17.92 11.94
C VAL A 103 9.04 -18.67 10.64
N PHE A 104 7.95 -19.10 10.04
CA PHE A 104 7.94 -19.83 8.76
C PHE A 104 7.16 -19.06 7.72
N VAL A 105 7.58 -19.19 6.46
CA VAL A 105 6.90 -18.68 5.25
C VAL A 105 6.90 -19.77 4.19
N THR A 106 6.17 -19.55 3.08
CA THR A 106 6.20 -20.49 1.95
C THR A 106 7.59 -20.61 1.33
N GLU A 107 7.91 -21.79 0.78
CA GLU A 107 9.16 -22.05 0.03
C GLU A 107 9.41 -21.11 -1.17
N HIS A 108 8.38 -20.40 -1.62
CA HIS A 108 8.47 -19.44 -2.74
C HIS A 108 8.85 -18.03 -2.31
N LEU A 109 9.19 -17.81 -1.04
CA LEU A 109 9.69 -16.56 -0.48
C LEU A 109 11.07 -16.69 0.19
N PRO A 110 12.06 -17.38 -0.45
CA PRO A 110 13.35 -17.66 0.20
C PRO A 110 14.18 -16.40 0.45
N MET A 111 14.10 -15.39 -0.42
CA MET A 111 14.88 -14.16 -0.26
C MET A 111 14.35 -13.30 0.89
N LEU A 112 13.03 -13.19 1.06
CA LEU A 112 12.41 -12.55 2.22
C LEU A 112 12.65 -13.36 3.49
N ALA A 113 12.60 -14.69 3.45
CA ALA A 113 12.91 -15.54 4.58
C ALA A 113 14.32 -15.27 5.15
N ALA A 114 15.31 -15.07 4.26
CA ALA A 114 16.68 -14.71 4.61
C ALA A 114 16.84 -13.29 5.17
N ARG A 115 15.80 -12.45 5.13
CA ARG A 115 15.78 -11.04 5.58
C ARG A 115 14.77 -10.79 6.69
N SER A 116 14.31 -11.82 7.38
CA SER A 116 13.22 -11.70 8.35
C SER A 116 13.54 -10.79 9.53
N GLU A 117 14.79 -10.49 9.78
CA GLU A 117 15.22 -9.54 10.80
C GLU A 117 14.86 -8.08 10.43
N ASN A 118 14.56 -7.80 9.15
CA ASN A 118 14.22 -6.47 8.66
C ASN A 118 12.72 -6.22 8.52
N TRP A 119 11.89 -7.24 8.74
CA TRP A 119 10.44 -7.13 8.59
C TRP A 119 9.68 -7.86 9.71
N SER A 120 8.40 -7.58 9.82
CA SER A 120 7.48 -8.17 10.79
C SER A 120 6.16 -8.53 10.14
N LEU A 121 5.40 -9.39 10.78
CA LEU A 121 4.08 -9.83 10.31
C LEU A 121 3.00 -9.48 11.33
N ILE A 122 1.82 -9.11 10.83
CA ILE A 122 0.59 -9.07 11.61
C ILE A 122 -0.31 -10.16 11.03
N ARG A 123 -0.53 -11.26 11.81
CA ARG A 123 -1.26 -12.45 11.35
C ARG A 123 -2.72 -12.51 11.81
N SER A 124 -3.26 -11.39 12.25
CA SER A 124 -4.61 -11.30 12.82
C SER A 124 -5.42 -10.13 12.30
N LEU A 125 -5.05 -9.56 11.13
CA LEU A 125 -5.87 -8.53 10.51
C LEU A 125 -7.17 -9.13 9.99
N THR A 126 -8.30 -8.43 10.22
CA THR A 126 -9.63 -8.81 9.76
C THR A 126 -10.26 -7.73 8.92
N THR A 127 -11.10 -8.11 7.98
CA THR A 127 -12.03 -7.22 7.29
C THR A 127 -13.44 -7.81 7.34
N PRO A 128 -14.50 -7.01 7.52
CA PRO A 128 -15.87 -7.53 7.49
C PRO A 128 -16.37 -7.85 6.08
N HIS A 129 -15.56 -7.64 5.06
CA HIS A 129 -15.94 -7.73 3.66
C HIS A 129 -15.24 -8.89 2.95
N ASN A 130 -16.04 -9.63 2.15
CA ASN A 130 -15.57 -10.72 1.29
C ASN A 130 -15.75 -10.38 -0.20
N GLU A 131 -15.95 -9.10 -0.53
CA GLU A 131 -16.09 -8.60 -1.89
C GLU A 131 -14.98 -7.58 -2.19
N HIS A 132 -14.36 -7.67 -3.36
CA HIS A 132 -13.20 -6.87 -3.72
C HIS A 132 -13.44 -5.36 -3.55
N SER A 133 -14.49 -4.81 -4.15
CA SER A 133 -14.74 -3.36 -4.12
C SER A 133 -14.91 -2.82 -2.70
N GLN A 134 -15.58 -3.56 -1.82
CA GLN A 134 -15.75 -3.20 -0.41
C GLN A 134 -14.43 -3.36 0.36
N GLY A 135 -13.72 -4.48 0.13
CA GLY A 135 -12.41 -4.72 0.73
C GLY A 135 -11.39 -3.66 0.31
N HIS A 136 -11.30 -3.31 -0.98
CA HIS A 136 -10.48 -2.22 -1.48
C HIS A 136 -10.80 -0.90 -0.77
N THR A 137 -12.09 -0.54 -0.71
CA THR A 137 -12.53 0.68 -0.03
C THR A 137 -12.10 0.66 1.44
N CYS A 138 -12.28 -0.46 2.14
CA CYS A 138 -11.90 -0.59 3.55
C CYS A 138 -10.39 -0.35 3.75
N ILE A 139 -9.55 -1.04 2.99
CA ILE A 139 -8.09 -0.98 3.16
C ILE A 139 -7.52 0.36 2.68
N LEU A 140 -7.95 0.86 1.52
CA LEU A 140 -7.40 2.09 0.94
C LEU A 140 -7.87 3.37 1.64
N THR A 141 -9.00 3.33 2.37
CA THR A 141 -9.51 4.48 3.12
C THR A 141 -9.32 4.37 4.62
N GLY A 142 -9.01 3.17 5.14
CA GLY A 142 -8.96 2.87 6.57
C GLY A 142 -10.32 2.91 7.27
N ARG A 143 -11.42 2.75 6.53
CA ARG A 143 -12.79 2.80 7.06
C ARG A 143 -13.55 1.52 6.75
N THR A 144 -14.05 0.86 7.76
CA THR A 144 -14.88 -0.36 7.62
C THR A 144 -16.30 -0.09 7.15
N PRO A 145 -17.04 0.94 7.64
CA PRO A 145 -18.36 1.24 7.10
C PRO A 145 -18.27 1.78 5.67
N MET A 146 -19.11 1.27 4.79
CA MET A 146 -19.22 1.83 3.44
C MET A 146 -19.82 3.25 3.49
N PRO A 147 -19.42 4.15 2.59
CA PRO A 147 -19.98 5.49 2.53
C PRO A 147 -21.48 5.47 2.12
N PRO A 148 -22.26 6.51 2.44
CA PRO A 148 -23.62 6.64 1.94
C PRO A 148 -23.65 6.57 0.40
N ASN A 149 -24.60 5.85 -0.16
CA ASN A 149 -24.78 5.63 -1.59
C ASN A 149 -23.58 4.93 -2.27
N TYR A 150 -22.85 4.11 -1.52
CA TYR A 150 -21.73 3.34 -2.04
C TYR A 150 -22.10 2.56 -3.30
N SER A 151 -21.18 2.56 -4.27
CA SER A 151 -21.30 1.77 -5.48
C SER A 151 -20.09 0.85 -5.64
N ALA A 152 -20.33 -0.45 -5.72
CA ALA A 152 -19.26 -1.43 -5.96
C ALA A 152 -18.72 -1.39 -7.41
N VAL A 153 -19.41 -0.71 -8.33
CA VAL A 153 -19.10 -0.75 -9.77
C VAL A 153 -18.45 0.52 -10.30
N LYS A 154 -18.50 1.62 -9.55
CA LYS A 154 -17.86 2.89 -9.94
C LYS A 154 -17.61 3.78 -8.74
N PRO A 155 -16.52 4.57 -8.74
CA PRO A 155 -16.28 5.58 -7.73
C PRO A 155 -17.38 6.65 -7.70
N GLN A 156 -17.66 7.18 -6.51
CA GLN A 156 -18.64 8.23 -6.24
C GLN A 156 -17.96 9.42 -5.56
N SER A 157 -18.50 10.62 -5.78
CA SER A 157 -18.03 11.83 -5.06
C SER A 157 -18.33 11.79 -3.57
N THR A 158 -19.19 10.87 -3.12
CA THR A 158 -19.53 10.62 -1.72
C THR A 158 -18.69 9.54 -1.07
N ASP A 159 -17.78 8.90 -1.80
CA ASP A 159 -16.88 7.89 -1.26
C ASP A 159 -15.94 8.47 -0.20
N TRP A 160 -15.47 7.64 0.72
CA TRP A 160 -14.42 8.03 1.64
C TRP A 160 -13.14 8.34 0.86
N PRO A 161 -12.43 9.42 1.22
CA PRO A 161 -11.15 9.73 0.58
C PRO A 161 -10.12 8.65 0.86
N SER A 162 -9.33 8.32 -0.15
CA SER A 162 -8.19 7.41 0.01
C SER A 162 -7.12 8.01 0.93
N ILE A 163 -6.33 7.14 1.57
CA ILE A 163 -5.17 7.55 2.36
C ILE A 163 -4.21 8.37 1.51
N ALA A 164 -4.00 7.98 0.25
CA ALA A 164 -3.16 8.72 -0.69
C ALA A 164 -3.69 10.14 -0.93
N SER A 165 -5.00 10.32 -1.08
CA SER A 165 -5.63 11.64 -1.20
C SER A 165 -5.46 12.48 0.07
N ILE A 166 -5.66 11.86 1.25
CA ILE A 166 -5.49 12.55 2.54
C ILE A 166 -4.05 13.02 2.72
N VAL A 167 -3.08 12.16 2.45
CA VAL A 167 -1.64 12.51 2.54
C VAL A 167 -1.29 13.60 1.53
N GLY A 168 -1.80 13.49 0.29
CA GLY A 168 -1.59 14.49 -0.76
C GLY A 168 -2.08 15.89 -0.40
N ASP A 169 -3.14 16.00 0.43
CA ASP A 169 -3.68 17.29 0.89
C ASP A 169 -3.05 17.75 2.21
N ALA A 170 -2.81 16.84 3.15
CA ALA A 170 -2.37 17.17 4.50
C ALA A 170 -0.86 17.46 4.64
N VAL A 171 -0.05 16.88 3.76
CA VAL A 171 1.42 17.04 3.80
C VAL A 171 1.85 18.17 2.87
N PRO A 172 2.64 19.14 3.36
CA PRO A 172 3.16 20.22 2.52
C PRO A 172 4.01 19.66 1.36
N LYS A 173 3.84 20.24 0.17
CA LYS A 173 4.71 19.95 -0.97
C LYS A 173 6.16 20.32 -0.66
N ARG A 174 7.08 19.53 -1.17
CA ARG A 174 8.51 19.82 -1.07
C ARG A 174 8.95 20.85 -2.13
N ILE A 175 10.18 21.33 -2.01
CA ILE A 175 10.78 22.36 -2.87
C ILE A 175 10.78 21.93 -4.34
N ASN A 176 10.92 20.63 -4.62
CA ASN A 176 10.92 20.07 -5.98
C ASN A 176 9.52 19.91 -6.60
N ASN A 177 8.49 20.41 -5.94
CA ASN A 177 7.08 20.34 -6.37
C ASN A 177 6.51 18.92 -6.62
N LEU A 178 7.23 17.87 -6.26
CA LEU A 178 6.67 16.52 -6.28
C LEU A 178 5.43 16.47 -5.38
N PRO A 179 4.35 15.80 -5.82
CA PRO A 179 3.20 15.62 -4.97
C PRO A 179 3.57 14.74 -3.76
N PRO A 180 2.99 15.02 -2.58
CA PRO A 180 3.27 14.22 -1.39
C PRO A 180 2.81 12.77 -1.49
N ALA A 181 1.85 12.47 -2.38
CA ALA A 181 1.32 11.12 -2.57
C ALA A 181 1.20 10.76 -4.04
N VAL A 182 1.64 9.55 -4.36
CA VAL A 182 1.67 8.98 -5.71
C VAL A 182 1.12 7.57 -5.68
N VAL A 183 0.39 7.16 -6.71
CA VAL A 183 -0.10 5.80 -6.94
C VAL A 183 0.46 5.28 -8.25
N LEU A 184 1.07 4.10 -8.23
CA LEU A 184 1.71 3.46 -9.40
C LEU A 184 1.51 1.93 -9.37
N PRO A 185 1.75 1.18 -10.45
CA PRO A 185 2.06 1.65 -11.79
C PRO A 185 0.81 2.05 -12.59
N GLU A 186 -0.37 1.85 -12.03
CA GLU A 186 -1.67 2.22 -12.58
C GLU A 186 -2.72 2.34 -11.48
N ARG A 187 -3.86 2.93 -11.78
CA ARG A 187 -5.04 2.87 -10.91
C ARG A 187 -5.60 1.46 -10.85
N LEU A 188 -6.29 1.13 -9.76
CA LEU A 188 -6.93 -0.17 -9.61
C LEU A 188 -8.16 -0.27 -10.53
N ILE A 189 -8.11 -1.25 -11.43
CA ILE A 189 -9.16 -1.57 -12.39
C ILE A 189 -9.45 -3.06 -12.26
N HIS A 190 -10.73 -3.38 -12.12
CA HIS A 190 -11.21 -4.75 -12.09
C HIS A 190 -11.01 -5.43 -13.46
N ASN A 191 -10.88 -6.75 -13.50
CA ASN A 191 -10.68 -7.52 -14.73
C ASN A 191 -11.77 -7.30 -15.80
N THR A 192 -12.95 -6.79 -15.42
CA THR A 192 -14.03 -6.39 -16.33
C THR A 192 -13.89 -4.95 -16.88
N GLY A 193 -12.82 -4.23 -16.57
CA GLY A 193 -12.55 -2.86 -17.01
C GLY A 193 -13.17 -1.75 -16.17
N ARG A 194 -13.90 -2.08 -15.09
CA ARG A 194 -14.46 -1.07 -14.18
C ARG A 194 -13.40 -0.52 -13.24
N THR A 195 -13.38 0.78 -13.04
CA THR A 195 -12.53 1.41 -12.03
C THR A 195 -13.03 1.12 -10.63
N LEU A 196 -12.14 0.61 -9.77
CA LEU A 196 -12.49 0.24 -8.40
C LEU A 196 -12.65 1.48 -7.50
N PRO A 197 -13.59 1.49 -6.55
CA PRO A 197 -13.74 2.56 -5.56
C PRO A 197 -12.62 2.55 -4.51
N GLY A 198 -12.59 3.59 -3.66
CA GLY A 198 -11.67 3.68 -2.52
C GLY A 198 -10.30 4.29 -2.81
N GLN A 199 -9.97 4.60 -4.05
CA GLN A 199 -8.63 5.11 -4.45
C GLN A 199 -8.58 6.61 -4.79
N PHE A 200 -9.69 7.32 -4.67
CA PHE A 200 -9.84 8.73 -5.07
C PHE A 200 -10.06 9.68 -3.89
N GLY A 201 -10.18 10.97 -4.19
CA GLY A 201 -10.46 12.02 -3.21
C GLY A 201 -11.86 11.96 -2.60
N GLY A 202 -12.83 11.35 -3.29
CA GLY A 202 -14.19 11.20 -2.80
C GLY A 202 -14.77 12.51 -2.25
N LEU A 203 -15.20 12.50 -0.97
CA LEU A 203 -15.73 13.67 -0.27
C LEU A 203 -14.79 14.89 -0.25
N MET A 204 -13.49 14.71 -0.45
CA MET A 204 -12.54 15.82 -0.54
C MET A 204 -12.54 16.48 -1.93
N GLY A 205 -13.23 15.88 -2.90
CA GLY A 205 -13.31 16.34 -4.29
C GLY A 205 -12.16 15.83 -5.16
N SER A 206 -12.41 15.71 -6.47
CA SER A 206 -11.46 15.16 -7.45
C SER A 206 -10.16 15.98 -7.60
N GLN A 207 -10.15 17.25 -7.22
CA GLN A 207 -8.93 18.07 -7.16
C GLN A 207 -7.93 17.58 -6.11
N ARG A 208 -8.31 16.65 -5.25
CA ARG A 208 -7.50 15.99 -4.23
C ARG A 208 -7.25 14.51 -4.52
N ASP A 209 -7.57 14.07 -5.74
CA ASP A 209 -7.15 12.75 -6.18
C ASP A 209 -5.62 12.64 -6.09
N PRO A 210 -5.07 11.48 -5.72
CA PRO A 210 -3.64 11.28 -5.72
C PRO A 210 -3.11 11.34 -7.16
N TRP A 211 -1.82 11.56 -7.32
CA TRP A 211 -1.24 11.48 -8.64
C TRP A 211 -1.08 10.03 -9.07
N PHE A 212 -1.84 9.62 -10.07
CA PHE A 212 -1.72 8.30 -10.69
C PHE A 212 -0.66 8.33 -11.79
N ILE A 213 0.34 7.44 -11.67
CA ILE A 213 1.36 7.22 -12.69
C ILE A 213 0.97 5.98 -13.47
N GLU A 214 0.66 6.17 -14.75
CA GLU A 214 0.25 5.07 -15.63
C GLU A 214 1.48 4.54 -16.39
N ALA A 215 2.29 3.73 -15.70
CA ALA A 215 3.46 3.06 -16.28
C ALA A 215 3.11 1.69 -16.88
N SER A 216 2.00 1.10 -16.45
CA SER A 216 1.47 -0.16 -16.99
C SER A 216 -0.02 0.04 -17.28
N PRO A 217 -0.39 0.61 -18.44
CA PRO A 217 -1.79 0.87 -18.78
C PRO A 217 -2.63 -0.39 -18.71
N TYR A 218 -3.86 -0.24 -18.21
CA TYR A 218 -4.78 -1.34 -18.08
C TYR A 218 -4.97 -2.12 -19.40
N ASN A 219 -4.83 -3.42 -19.30
CA ASN A 219 -5.18 -4.36 -20.35
C ASN A 219 -5.84 -5.59 -19.70
N PRO A 220 -7.06 -5.97 -20.11
CA PRO A 220 -7.80 -7.08 -19.51
C PRO A 220 -7.13 -8.45 -19.69
N LYS A 221 -6.11 -8.53 -20.52
CA LYS A 221 -5.37 -9.76 -20.81
C LYS A 221 -3.97 -9.79 -20.17
N SER A 222 -3.46 -8.67 -19.67
CA SER A 222 -2.17 -8.66 -18.96
C SER A 222 -2.33 -9.19 -17.54
N TYR A 223 -1.25 -9.73 -16.97
CA TYR A 223 -1.34 -10.40 -15.69
C TYR A 223 -0.03 -10.35 -14.88
N GLY A 224 -0.19 -10.09 -13.59
CA GLY A 224 0.89 -10.18 -12.62
C GLY A 224 2.08 -9.26 -12.92
N ALA A 225 3.29 -9.77 -12.74
CA ALA A 225 4.54 -9.05 -12.93
C ALA A 225 4.95 -8.84 -14.39
N TYR A 226 4.29 -9.51 -15.30
CA TYR A 226 4.69 -9.59 -16.72
C TYR A 226 3.65 -8.94 -17.61
N PRO A 227 3.69 -7.62 -17.80
CA PRO A 227 2.68 -6.91 -18.59
C PRO A 227 2.69 -7.31 -20.07
N ASP A 228 3.81 -7.85 -20.57
CA ASP A 228 3.95 -8.34 -21.94
C ASP A 228 3.37 -9.74 -22.15
N TYR A 229 2.59 -10.27 -21.19
CA TYR A 229 1.91 -11.56 -21.35
C TYR A 229 0.40 -11.39 -21.25
N GLU A 230 -0.32 -11.97 -22.21
CA GLU A 230 -1.73 -12.26 -22.07
C GLU A 230 -1.89 -13.47 -21.17
N PHE A 231 -2.85 -13.40 -20.26
CA PHE A 231 -3.07 -14.47 -19.29
C PHE A 231 -4.42 -15.14 -19.49
N HIS A 232 -4.40 -16.46 -19.50
CA HIS A 232 -5.60 -17.27 -19.49
C HIS A 232 -5.51 -18.31 -18.37
N PHE A 233 -6.47 -18.33 -17.46
CA PHE A 233 -6.47 -19.19 -16.27
C PHE A 233 -6.23 -20.68 -16.55
N VAL A 234 -6.66 -21.18 -17.69
CA VAL A 234 -6.53 -22.59 -18.08
C VAL A 234 -5.34 -22.86 -18.99
N ARG A 235 -5.13 -22.00 -20.00
CA ARG A 235 -4.10 -22.19 -21.03
C ARG A 235 -2.73 -21.65 -20.66
N GLY A 236 -2.64 -20.94 -19.53
CA GLY A 236 -1.44 -20.26 -19.14
C GLY A 236 -1.31 -18.88 -19.79
N ARG A 237 -0.09 -18.45 -20.06
CA ARG A 237 0.21 -17.11 -20.56
C ARG A 237 0.85 -17.15 -21.94
N GLU A 238 0.43 -16.23 -22.79
CA GLU A 238 0.99 -16.01 -24.12
C GLU A 238 1.69 -14.65 -24.15
N ARG A 239 2.86 -14.57 -24.78
CA ARG A 239 3.61 -13.32 -24.88
C ARG A 239 3.00 -12.39 -25.91
N ASN A 240 2.72 -11.14 -25.49
CA ASN A 240 2.31 -10.07 -26.37
C ASN A 240 3.32 -8.91 -26.28
N LYS A 241 4.12 -8.74 -27.32
CA LYS A 241 5.22 -7.75 -27.37
C LYS A 241 4.75 -6.30 -27.35
N ASP A 242 3.47 -6.05 -27.62
CA ASP A 242 2.87 -4.70 -27.62
C ASP A 242 2.50 -4.24 -26.21
N LEU A 243 2.39 -5.17 -25.25
CA LEU A 243 2.17 -4.87 -23.85
C LEU A 243 3.52 -4.60 -23.17
N LYS A 244 3.72 -3.40 -22.65
CA LYS A 244 5.00 -2.98 -22.03
C LYS A 244 4.76 -2.21 -20.76
N PHE A 245 5.70 -2.36 -19.83
CA PHE A 245 5.86 -1.39 -18.75
C PHE A 245 6.59 -0.17 -19.31
N GLN A 246 5.98 1.01 -19.20
CA GLN A 246 6.54 2.26 -19.73
C GLN A 246 6.67 3.27 -18.60
N SER A 247 7.90 3.64 -18.29
CA SER A 247 8.11 4.80 -17.42
C SER A 247 7.53 6.05 -18.09
N PRO A 248 6.91 6.95 -17.33
CA PRO A 248 6.41 8.21 -17.88
C PRO A 248 7.52 8.95 -18.63
N ASN A 249 7.27 9.31 -19.88
CA ASN A 249 8.22 10.13 -20.63
C ASN A 249 8.11 11.59 -20.17
N LEU A 250 9.03 11.99 -19.33
CA LEU A 250 9.14 13.36 -18.81
C LEU A 250 10.12 14.23 -19.59
N SER A 251 10.47 13.84 -20.83
CA SER A 251 11.30 14.66 -21.69
C SER A 251 10.51 15.85 -22.25
N LEU A 252 11.20 16.99 -22.42
CA LEU A 252 10.61 18.12 -23.13
C LEU A 252 10.47 17.78 -24.63
N PRO A 253 9.39 18.23 -25.29
CA PRO A 253 9.24 18.09 -26.73
C PRO A 253 10.44 18.69 -27.48
N GLU A 254 10.76 18.12 -28.64
CA GLU A 254 11.81 18.62 -29.51
C GLU A 254 11.62 20.13 -29.80
N GLY A 255 12.70 20.92 -29.67
CA GLY A 255 12.68 22.37 -29.86
C GLY A 255 12.21 23.20 -28.65
N LEU A 256 11.82 22.56 -27.52
CA LEU A 256 11.50 23.27 -26.29
C LEU A 256 12.62 23.08 -25.26
N SER A 257 13.44 24.11 -25.04
CA SER A 257 14.45 24.10 -23.97
C SER A 257 13.85 24.37 -22.59
N ARG A 258 14.55 23.93 -21.54
CA ARG A 258 14.17 24.24 -20.13
C ARG A 258 14.06 25.74 -19.89
N THR A 259 15.00 26.52 -20.46
CA THR A 259 15.00 27.99 -20.37
C THR A 259 13.74 28.58 -21.01
N ARG A 260 13.40 28.17 -22.24
CA ARG A 260 12.18 28.61 -22.91
C ARG A 260 10.90 28.27 -22.16
N LEU A 261 10.86 27.12 -21.52
CA LEU A 261 9.72 26.72 -20.69
C LEU A 261 9.61 27.62 -19.45
N SER A 262 10.74 27.85 -18.76
CA SER A 262 10.82 28.74 -17.59
C SER A 262 10.45 30.19 -17.94
N ASP A 263 10.94 30.72 -19.06
CA ASP A 263 10.64 32.09 -19.54
C ASP A 263 9.15 32.28 -19.87
N ARG A 264 8.56 31.25 -20.53
CA ARG A 264 7.11 31.25 -20.82
C ARG A 264 6.27 31.18 -19.55
N ASP A 265 6.69 30.40 -18.57
CA ASP A 265 5.98 30.31 -17.29
C ASP A 265 6.11 31.60 -16.48
N SER A 266 7.28 32.22 -16.49
CA SER A 266 7.52 33.53 -15.86
C SER A 266 6.68 34.64 -16.51
N LEU A 267 6.65 34.71 -17.83
CA LEU A 267 5.83 35.67 -18.57
C LEU A 267 4.33 35.48 -18.32
N ARG A 268 3.89 34.23 -18.34
CA ARG A 268 2.49 33.90 -18.04
C ARG A 268 2.14 34.22 -16.59
N SER A 269 3.04 33.94 -15.63
CA SER A 269 2.85 34.27 -14.21
C SER A 269 2.71 35.78 -13.97
N MET A 270 3.45 36.61 -14.72
CA MET A 270 3.27 38.07 -14.71
C MET A 270 1.91 38.48 -15.27
N LEU A 271 1.47 37.88 -16.37
CA LEU A 271 0.15 38.13 -16.95
C LEU A 271 -1.00 37.65 -16.04
N ASP A 272 -0.83 36.51 -15.40
CA ASP A 272 -1.79 35.94 -14.45
C ASP A 272 -1.86 36.76 -13.14
N LEU A 273 -0.77 37.40 -12.70
CA LEU A 273 -0.78 38.34 -11.57
C LEU A 273 -1.65 39.58 -11.90
N GLN A 274 -1.57 40.13 -13.10
CA GLN A 274 -2.43 41.23 -13.52
C GLN A 274 -3.92 40.82 -13.66
N ARG A 275 -4.19 39.56 -13.98
CA ARG A 275 -5.55 39.00 -14.02
C ARG A 275 -6.12 38.69 -12.66
N ARG A 276 -5.29 38.29 -11.69
CA ARG A 276 -5.72 37.89 -10.33
C ARG A 276 -6.32 38.99 -9.50
N ASP A 277 -5.98 40.22 -9.82
CA ASP A 277 -6.64 41.39 -9.22
C ASP A 277 -8.13 41.51 -9.66
N LEU A 278 -8.55 40.75 -10.68
CA LEU A 278 -9.90 40.76 -11.25
C LEU A 278 -10.74 39.49 -10.94
N GLU A 279 -10.14 38.37 -10.53
CA GLU A 279 -10.88 37.08 -10.33
C GLU A 279 -10.45 36.32 -9.08
N GLN A 280 -11.16 36.52 -7.99
CA GLN A 280 -11.04 35.70 -6.74
C GLN A 280 -11.78 34.37 -6.89
N ALA A 281 -11.28 33.40 -7.66
CA ALA A 281 -11.88 32.09 -7.74
C ALA A 281 -10.93 30.96 -7.27
N ALA A 282 -11.40 30.12 -6.33
CA ALA A 282 -10.69 28.96 -5.77
C ALA A 282 -10.20 27.94 -6.83
N THR A 283 -10.88 27.89 -7.97
CA THR A 283 -10.59 27.02 -9.12
C THR A 283 -9.23 27.32 -9.77
N ILE A 284 -8.79 28.58 -9.79
CA ILE A 284 -7.53 29.02 -10.41
C ILE A 284 -6.32 28.55 -9.61
N LYS A 285 -6.41 28.56 -8.27
CA LYS A 285 -5.30 28.11 -7.39
C LYS A 285 -4.98 26.61 -7.51
N SER A 286 -5.98 25.77 -7.81
CA SER A 286 -5.77 24.34 -8.02
C SER A 286 -5.11 24.06 -9.37
N PHE A 287 -5.56 24.73 -10.42
CA PHE A 287 -4.97 24.63 -11.76
C PHE A 287 -3.50 25.09 -11.79
N ASP A 288 -3.17 26.19 -11.10
CA ASP A 288 -1.79 26.66 -10.97
C ASP A 288 -0.87 25.66 -10.26
N ARG A 289 -1.37 24.98 -9.23
CA ARG A 289 -0.62 23.94 -8.51
C ARG A 289 -0.29 22.75 -9.40
N HIS A 290 -1.24 22.25 -10.16
CA HIS A 290 -1.02 21.13 -11.08
C HIS A 290 -0.06 21.50 -12.20
N ARG A 291 -0.17 22.74 -12.73
CA ARG A 291 0.75 23.26 -13.74
C ARG A 291 2.18 23.37 -13.21
N GLN A 292 2.39 23.97 -12.03
CA GLN A 292 3.73 24.08 -11.42
C GLN A 292 4.33 22.70 -11.16
N SER A 293 3.53 21.73 -10.70
CA SER A 293 3.99 20.36 -10.53
C SER A 293 4.39 19.75 -11.87
N ALA A 294 3.60 19.93 -12.92
CA ALA A 294 3.92 19.42 -14.26
C ALA A 294 5.22 20.04 -14.82
N ILE A 295 5.43 21.35 -14.64
CA ILE A 295 6.66 22.03 -15.09
C ILE A 295 7.87 21.51 -14.33
N SER A 296 7.79 21.34 -13.01
CA SER A 296 8.88 20.77 -12.20
C SER A 296 9.22 19.34 -12.62
N LEU A 297 8.22 18.52 -12.91
CA LEU A 297 8.44 17.17 -13.43
C LEU A 297 9.23 17.17 -14.75
N LEU A 298 9.01 18.18 -15.60
CA LEU A 298 9.69 18.30 -16.89
C LEU A 298 11.08 18.98 -16.81
N THR A 299 11.38 19.67 -15.71
CA THR A 299 12.59 20.50 -15.61
C THR A 299 13.60 20.02 -14.57
N ASP A 300 13.15 19.30 -13.54
CA ASP A 300 14.01 18.80 -12.47
C ASP A 300 14.64 17.46 -12.87
N ALA A 301 15.98 17.42 -12.97
CA ALA A 301 16.70 16.22 -13.37
C ALA A 301 16.58 15.08 -12.33
N GLY A 302 16.53 15.40 -11.04
CA GLY A 302 16.35 14.41 -9.97
C GLY A 302 14.96 13.77 -10.03
N VAL A 303 13.95 14.57 -10.35
CA VAL A 303 12.60 14.08 -10.56
C VAL A 303 12.53 13.17 -11.79
N GLN A 304 13.11 13.58 -12.92
CA GLN A 304 13.16 12.74 -14.13
C GLN A 304 13.85 11.40 -13.86
N GLN A 305 14.96 11.42 -13.12
CA GLN A 305 15.69 10.21 -12.74
C GLN A 305 14.85 9.27 -11.86
N ALA A 306 13.96 9.82 -11.01
CA ALA A 306 13.09 8.99 -10.16
C ALA A 306 12.09 8.13 -10.96
N PHE A 307 11.80 8.49 -12.20
CA PHE A 307 10.93 7.73 -13.10
C PHE A 307 11.70 6.84 -14.09
N ASP A 308 12.98 7.06 -14.25
CA ASP A 308 13.79 6.40 -15.27
C ASP A 308 14.35 5.06 -14.80
N VAL A 309 13.45 4.12 -14.48
CA VAL A 309 13.82 2.80 -13.95
C VAL A 309 14.49 1.90 -14.99
N HIS A 310 14.24 2.12 -16.28
CA HIS A 310 14.81 1.30 -17.34
C HIS A 310 16.29 1.63 -17.64
N ASN A 311 16.74 2.84 -17.28
CA ASN A 311 18.14 3.26 -17.38
C ASN A 311 18.92 3.09 -16.05
N ALA A 312 18.32 2.48 -15.03
CA ALA A 312 19.08 2.02 -13.88
C ALA A 312 20.17 1.03 -14.34
N ASP A 313 21.28 0.97 -13.60
CA ASP A 313 22.36 0.04 -13.91
C ASP A 313 21.87 -1.42 -13.97
N ALA A 314 22.62 -2.26 -14.70
CA ALA A 314 22.22 -3.64 -14.95
C ALA A 314 22.09 -4.47 -13.67
N GLU A 315 22.95 -4.23 -12.69
CA GLU A 315 22.92 -4.93 -11.41
C GLU A 315 21.66 -4.59 -10.63
N THR A 316 21.32 -3.30 -10.53
CA THR A 316 20.07 -2.86 -9.90
C THR A 316 18.85 -3.45 -10.58
N GLN A 317 18.78 -3.40 -11.92
CA GLN A 317 17.66 -4.00 -12.65
C GLN A 317 17.55 -5.51 -12.43
N ASP A 318 18.69 -6.23 -12.39
CA ASP A 318 18.72 -7.66 -12.14
C ASP A 318 18.29 -7.98 -10.70
N ARG A 319 18.73 -7.20 -9.72
CA ARG A 319 18.28 -7.36 -8.31
C ARG A 319 16.77 -7.22 -8.17
N TYR A 320 16.17 -6.24 -8.81
CA TYR A 320 14.70 -6.04 -8.79
C TYR A 320 13.95 -7.01 -9.72
N GLY A 321 14.59 -7.61 -10.74
CA GLY A 321 14.05 -8.71 -11.53
C GLY A 321 13.49 -8.35 -12.92
N ARG A 322 13.74 -7.15 -13.47
CA ARG A 322 13.36 -6.71 -14.84
C ARG A 322 11.91 -7.03 -15.23
N ASN A 323 10.97 -6.76 -14.35
CA ASN A 323 9.56 -6.98 -14.57
C ASN A 323 8.75 -5.86 -13.91
N ALA A 324 7.44 -5.78 -14.17
CA ALA A 324 6.59 -4.69 -13.66
C ALA A 324 6.60 -4.57 -12.14
N PHE A 325 6.70 -5.67 -11.38
CA PHE A 325 6.78 -5.63 -9.93
C PHE A 325 8.10 -4.97 -9.48
N GLY A 326 9.22 -5.46 -10.02
CA GLY A 326 10.54 -4.92 -9.70
C GLY A 326 10.67 -3.44 -10.10
N TRP A 327 10.26 -3.07 -11.31
CA TRP A 327 10.30 -1.67 -11.76
C TRP A 327 9.40 -0.76 -10.93
N SER A 328 8.21 -1.23 -10.52
CA SER A 328 7.32 -0.46 -9.65
C SER A 328 7.94 -0.22 -8.26
N LEU A 329 8.55 -1.24 -7.68
CA LEU A 329 9.22 -1.13 -6.37
C LEU A 329 10.50 -0.26 -6.46
N LEU A 330 11.27 -0.37 -7.55
CA LEU A 330 12.42 0.49 -7.81
C LEU A 330 11.98 1.96 -7.96
N MET A 331 10.93 2.22 -8.74
CA MET A 331 10.35 3.56 -8.87
C MET A 331 9.86 4.11 -7.53
N ALA A 332 9.21 3.29 -6.73
CA ALA A 332 8.76 3.69 -5.38
C ALA A 332 9.94 4.10 -4.49
N ARG A 333 11.03 3.34 -4.49
CA ARG A 333 12.26 3.67 -3.74
C ARG A 333 12.83 5.01 -4.22
N GLN A 334 12.94 5.21 -5.55
CA GLN A 334 13.47 6.45 -6.13
C GLN A 334 12.57 7.66 -5.81
N LEU A 335 11.26 7.51 -5.86
CA LEU A 335 10.30 8.56 -5.50
C LEU A 335 10.38 8.94 -4.02
N VAL A 336 10.51 7.98 -3.11
CA VAL A 336 10.73 8.24 -1.68
C VAL A 336 12.06 8.96 -1.47
N GLN A 337 13.12 8.53 -2.16
CA GLN A 337 14.42 9.20 -2.14
C GLN A 337 14.34 10.65 -2.66
N ALA A 338 13.54 10.90 -3.69
CA ALA A 338 13.24 12.24 -4.20
C ALA A 338 12.31 13.05 -3.29
N GLY A 339 11.75 12.41 -2.25
CA GLY A 339 11.01 13.07 -1.19
C GLY A 339 9.50 12.94 -1.23
N VAL A 340 8.94 12.02 -2.01
CA VAL A 340 7.51 11.67 -1.91
C VAL A 340 7.24 11.01 -0.55
N ASN A 341 6.18 11.45 0.12
CA ASN A 341 5.86 10.97 1.47
C ASN A 341 5.07 9.65 1.47
N LEU A 342 4.22 9.44 0.47
CA LEU A 342 3.48 8.20 0.31
C LEU A 342 3.53 7.75 -1.14
N VAL A 343 4.04 6.54 -1.36
CA VAL A 343 3.97 5.86 -2.65
C VAL A 343 3.13 4.61 -2.48
N GLN A 344 1.93 4.62 -3.04
CA GLN A 344 1.13 3.41 -3.15
C GLN A 344 1.54 2.64 -4.40
N VAL A 345 1.92 1.38 -4.23
CA VAL A 345 2.30 0.47 -5.31
C VAL A 345 1.24 -0.61 -5.46
N ASN A 346 0.47 -0.55 -6.54
CA ASN A 346 -0.50 -1.59 -6.87
C ASN A 346 0.24 -2.75 -7.54
N LEU A 347 0.52 -3.80 -6.80
CA LEU A 347 1.37 -4.90 -7.23
C LEU A 347 0.51 -6.03 -7.81
N GLY A 348 0.32 -6.02 -9.11
CA GLY A 348 -0.47 -6.98 -9.87
C GLY A 348 -1.67 -6.35 -10.57
N ASN A 349 -1.76 -6.57 -11.89
CA ASN A 349 -2.85 -6.08 -12.73
C ASN A 349 -4.07 -6.98 -12.61
N ASN A 350 -5.26 -6.45 -12.91
CA ASN A 350 -6.50 -7.22 -13.05
C ASN A 350 -6.85 -8.08 -11.83
N GLU A 351 -6.60 -7.56 -10.61
CA GLU A 351 -6.79 -8.36 -9.38
C GLU A 351 -5.98 -9.67 -9.43
N ALA A 352 -4.71 -9.58 -9.81
CA ALA A 352 -3.84 -10.73 -10.06
C ALA A 352 -3.75 -11.73 -8.90
N TRP A 353 -4.00 -11.27 -7.67
CA TRP A 353 -3.98 -12.10 -6.46
C TRP A 353 -5.31 -12.80 -6.17
N ASP A 354 -6.32 -12.61 -7.03
CA ASP A 354 -7.63 -13.29 -6.92
C ASP A 354 -7.58 -14.71 -7.47
N THR A 355 -6.99 -15.61 -6.72
CA THR A 355 -6.65 -16.97 -7.15
C THR A 355 -7.72 -18.01 -6.80
N HIS A 356 -8.96 -17.79 -7.25
CA HIS A 356 -10.05 -18.77 -7.13
C HIS A 356 -9.75 -20.09 -7.86
N ASP A 357 -9.10 -19.97 -9.01
CA ASP A 357 -8.62 -21.08 -9.84
C ASP A 357 -7.10 -20.98 -9.98
N ASN A 358 -6.45 -22.13 -10.12
CA ASN A 358 -4.99 -22.21 -10.34
C ASN A 358 -4.14 -21.48 -9.27
N ASN A 359 -4.57 -21.46 -8.01
CA ASN A 359 -3.87 -20.75 -6.94
C ASN A 359 -2.38 -21.10 -6.90
N PHE A 360 -2.06 -22.38 -6.85
CA PHE A 360 -0.67 -22.82 -6.69
C PHE A 360 0.20 -22.52 -7.90
N PRO A 361 -0.18 -22.83 -9.16
CA PRO A 361 0.60 -22.43 -10.32
C PRO A 361 0.78 -20.92 -10.45
N LEU A 362 -0.27 -20.12 -10.17
CA LEU A 362 -0.18 -18.66 -10.27
C LEU A 362 0.77 -18.06 -9.24
N LEU A 363 0.67 -18.52 -8.00
CA LEU A 363 1.55 -18.08 -6.93
C LEU A 363 3.00 -18.50 -7.20
N ARG A 364 3.23 -19.77 -7.53
CA ARG A 364 4.57 -20.34 -7.77
C ARG A 364 5.28 -19.71 -8.95
N ASP A 365 4.59 -19.53 -10.08
CA ASP A 365 5.22 -19.20 -11.36
C ASP A 365 5.13 -17.71 -11.72
N CYS A 366 4.13 -16.99 -11.19
CA CYS A 366 3.81 -15.64 -11.66
C CYS A 366 3.84 -14.54 -10.58
N LEU A 367 3.52 -14.84 -9.32
CA LEU A 367 3.27 -13.80 -8.32
C LEU A 367 4.33 -13.77 -7.21
N LEU A 368 4.60 -14.90 -6.54
CA LEU A 368 5.52 -14.92 -5.40
C LEU A 368 6.99 -14.68 -5.78
N PRO A 369 7.58 -15.31 -6.81
CA PRO A 369 8.99 -15.10 -7.12
C PRO A 369 9.35 -13.64 -7.47
N PRO A 370 8.60 -12.92 -8.33
CA PRO A 370 8.89 -11.51 -8.59
C PRO A 370 8.65 -10.62 -7.36
N THR A 371 7.68 -10.96 -6.49
CA THR A 371 7.44 -10.25 -5.23
C THR A 371 8.58 -10.47 -4.25
N ASP A 372 9.01 -11.70 -4.05
CA ASP A 372 10.14 -12.06 -3.18
C ASP A 372 11.41 -11.31 -3.58
N ARG A 373 11.72 -11.32 -4.88
CA ARG A 373 12.89 -10.66 -5.43
C ARG A 373 12.82 -9.14 -5.29
N GLY A 374 11.73 -8.53 -5.75
CA GLY A 374 11.58 -7.08 -5.75
C GLY A 374 11.49 -6.48 -4.34
N MET A 375 10.76 -7.14 -3.43
CA MET A 375 10.66 -6.70 -2.03
C MET A 375 11.99 -6.86 -1.29
N SER A 376 12.74 -7.93 -1.56
CA SER A 376 14.07 -8.13 -0.98
C SER A 376 15.05 -7.07 -1.45
N ALA A 377 15.06 -6.74 -2.75
CA ALA A 377 15.88 -5.65 -3.30
C ALA A 377 15.50 -4.29 -2.70
N LEU A 378 14.20 -4.02 -2.50
CA LEU A 378 13.72 -2.80 -1.86
C LEU A 378 14.23 -2.67 -0.43
N LEU A 379 14.17 -3.75 0.38
CA LEU A 379 14.68 -3.76 1.75
C LEU A 379 16.18 -3.48 1.79
N ASP A 380 16.95 -4.19 0.96
CA ASP A 380 18.40 -4.03 0.89
C ASP A 380 18.80 -2.61 0.49
N ASP A 381 18.14 -2.02 -0.51
CA ASP A 381 18.39 -0.66 -0.97
C ASP A 381 18.08 0.37 0.12
N LEU A 382 16.91 0.29 0.74
CA LEU A 382 16.53 1.21 1.80
C LEU A 382 17.46 1.10 3.02
N GLN A 383 17.93 -0.10 3.34
CA GLN A 383 18.90 -0.33 4.40
C GLN A 383 20.26 0.27 4.04
N SER A 384 20.77 0.00 2.84
CA SER A 384 22.09 0.51 2.38
C SER A 384 22.12 2.02 2.24
N LEU A 385 21.00 2.65 1.88
CA LEU A 385 20.83 4.10 1.80
C LEU A 385 20.56 4.76 3.18
N GLY A 386 20.46 3.97 4.26
CA GLY A 386 20.08 4.48 5.58
C GLY A 386 18.66 5.02 5.67
N MET A 387 17.78 4.63 4.76
CA MET A 387 16.41 5.12 4.63
C MET A 387 15.37 4.19 5.27
N LEU A 388 15.74 2.95 5.60
CA LEU A 388 14.78 1.95 6.09
C LEU A 388 14.11 2.40 7.39
N ASP A 389 14.85 2.95 8.33
CA ASP A 389 14.32 3.44 9.61
C ASP A 389 13.32 4.61 9.47
N GLU A 390 13.38 5.34 8.36
CA GLU A 390 12.53 6.51 8.07
C GLU A 390 11.44 6.22 7.02
N THR A 391 11.44 5.01 6.44
CA THR A 391 10.46 4.59 5.42
C THR A 391 9.69 3.38 5.91
N LEU A 392 8.41 3.57 6.20
CA LEU A 392 7.53 2.47 6.55
C LEU A 392 7.07 1.76 5.28
N ILE A 393 7.30 0.46 5.20
CA ILE A 393 6.77 -0.42 4.16
C ILE A 393 5.58 -1.19 4.75
N VAL A 394 4.45 -1.17 4.06
CA VAL A 394 3.26 -1.97 4.39
C VAL A 394 2.85 -2.73 3.14
N MET A 395 2.76 -4.06 3.22
CA MET A 395 2.25 -4.88 2.12
C MET A 395 1.03 -5.68 2.59
N VAL A 396 -0.11 -5.50 1.92
CA VAL A 396 -1.40 -6.06 2.31
C VAL A 396 -2.32 -6.17 1.10
N GLY A 397 -3.21 -7.15 1.10
CA GLY A 397 -4.36 -7.23 0.20
C GLY A 397 -5.63 -6.69 0.85
N GLU A 398 -6.73 -6.72 0.13
CA GLU A 398 -8.04 -6.31 0.67
C GLU A 398 -8.66 -7.35 1.59
N MET A 399 -8.27 -8.62 1.46
CA MET A 399 -8.73 -9.73 2.29
C MET A 399 -7.77 -10.92 2.19
N GLY A 400 -7.94 -11.91 3.05
CA GLY A 400 -7.29 -13.22 2.93
C GLY A 400 -8.07 -14.17 2.04
N ARG A 401 -7.68 -15.46 2.09
CA ARG A 401 -8.30 -16.53 1.32
C ARG A 401 -8.79 -17.66 2.23
N THR A 402 -9.81 -18.40 1.75
CA THR A 402 -10.38 -19.51 2.50
C THR A 402 -9.31 -20.50 2.97
N PRO A 403 -9.39 -20.97 4.23
CA PRO A 403 -8.49 -22.00 4.72
C PRO A 403 -8.51 -23.24 3.85
N LYS A 404 -9.69 -23.68 3.46
CA LYS A 404 -9.86 -24.88 2.67
C LYS A 404 -9.69 -24.58 1.18
N VAL A 405 -8.86 -25.38 0.53
CA VAL A 405 -8.71 -25.40 -0.93
C VAL A 405 -10.01 -25.90 -1.56
N ASN A 406 -10.49 -25.22 -2.60
CA ASN A 406 -11.73 -25.57 -3.27
C ASN A 406 -11.66 -26.96 -3.88
N ALA A 407 -12.68 -27.77 -3.61
CA ALA A 407 -12.80 -29.09 -4.21
C ALA A 407 -13.26 -29.07 -5.68
N GLN A 408 -13.88 -27.95 -6.10
CA GLN A 408 -14.41 -27.78 -7.45
C GLN A 408 -13.74 -26.58 -8.12
N ASN A 409 -13.21 -26.81 -9.31
CA ASN A 409 -12.69 -25.74 -10.16
C ASN A 409 -13.87 -24.93 -10.70
N ARG A 410 -13.76 -23.59 -10.66
CA ARG A 410 -14.79 -22.70 -11.22
C ARG A 410 -14.77 -22.69 -12.75
N SER A 411 -13.60 -22.97 -13.34
CA SER A 411 -13.39 -23.01 -14.79
C SER A 411 -13.03 -24.42 -15.26
N PRO A 412 -13.58 -24.90 -16.38
CA PRO A 412 -13.23 -26.22 -16.94
C PRO A 412 -11.72 -26.31 -17.21
N GLY A 413 -11.07 -27.34 -16.66
CA GLY A 413 -9.63 -27.60 -16.82
C GLY A 413 -8.70 -26.78 -15.93
N ALA A 414 -9.22 -25.86 -15.10
CA ALA A 414 -8.44 -25.16 -14.10
C ALA A 414 -8.12 -26.08 -12.92
N LYS A 415 -7.02 -25.78 -12.20
CA LYS A 415 -6.69 -26.41 -10.93
C LYS A 415 -7.37 -25.67 -9.79
N ALA A 416 -7.44 -26.33 -8.63
CA ALA A 416 -8.05 -25.78 -7.43
C ALA A 416 -7.43 -24.45 -6.97
N GLY A 417 -8.20 -23.65 -6.24
CA GLY A 417 -7.80 -22.39 -5.65
C GLY A 417 -8.44 -22.16 -4.30
N ARG A 418 -8.45 -20.91 -3.87
CA ARG A 418 -9.07 -20.50 -2.61
C ARG A 418 -10.00 -19.31 -2.84
N ASP A 419 -11.13 -19.30 -2.15
CA ASP A 419 -12.14 -18.23 -2.24
C ASP A 419 -11.81 -17.08 -1.28
N HIS A 420 -12.64 -16.04 -1.29
CA HIS A 420 -12.50 -14.86 -0.44
C HIS A 420 -12.71 -15.19 1.05
N TRP A 421 -11.88 -14.58 1.90
CA TRP A 421 -11.96 -14.77 3.34
C TRP A 421 -11.52 -13.52 4.11
N GLY A 422 -12.48 -12.72 4.54
CA GLY A 422 -12.20 -11.49 5.29
C GLY A 422 -11.85 -11.73 6.77
N ALA A 423 -12.16 -12.92 7.30
CA ALA A 423 -12.01 -13.16 8.73
C ALA A 423 -10.57 -13.15 9.24
N VAL A 424 -9.58 -13.39 8.37
CA VAL A 424 -8.16 -13.24 8.72
C VAL A 424 -7.31 -13.06 7.47
N GLN A 425 -6.30 -12.21 7.59
CA GLN A 425 -5.20 -12.08 6.62
C GLN A 425 -3.90 -11.68 7.32
N THR A 426 -2.80 -11.82 6.59
CA THR A 426 -1.47 -11.42 7.07
C THR A 426 -1.05 -10.11 6.41
N VAL A 427 -0.52 -9.19 7.23
CA VAL A 427 0.13 -7.95 6.78
C VAL A 427 1.62 -8.06 6.99
N PHE A 428 2.38 -7.71 5.97
CA PHE A 428 3.83 -7.54 6.07
C PHE A 428 4.13 -6.07 6.35
N ILE A 429 5.02 -5.82 7.32
CA ILE A 429 5.49 -4.48 7.66
C ILE A 429 7.02 -4.48 7.79
N ALA A 430 7.67 -3.39 7.37
CA ALA A 430 9.11 -3.22 7.52
C ALA A 430 9.48 -1.74 7.65
N GLY A 431 10.62 -1.46 8.26
CA GLY A 431 11.16 -0.11 8.37
C GLY A 431 10.29 0.86 9.18
N GLY A 432 10.53 2.16 9.05
CA GLY A 432 9.74 3.21 9.71
C GLY A 432 9.71 3.12 11.24
N GLY A 433 10.69 2.47 11.86
CA GLY A 433 10.75 2.24 13.30
C GLY A 433 10.02 0.96 13.75
N THR A 434 9.57 0.10 12.82
CA THR A 434 9.06 -1.24 13.16
C THR A 434 10.22 -2.11 13.67
N ARG A 435 9.92 -2.98 14.63
CA ARG A 435 10.91 -3.94 15.12
C ARG A 435 10.87 -5.18 14.23
N GLY A 436 11.91 -5.38 13.42
CA GLY A 436 12.03 -6.59 12.59
C GLY A 436 12.09 -7.88 13.40
N GLY A 437 11.83 -9.01 12.74
CA GLY A 437 11.80 -10.32 13.38
C GLY A 437 10.62 -10.53 14.33
N THR A 438 9.53 -9.77 14.20
CA THR A 438 8.39 -9.83 15.12
C THR A 438 7.14 -10.32 14.41
N VAL A 439 6.36 -11.16 15.08
CA VAL A 439 5.01 -11.55 14.64
C VAL A 439 4.01 -11.04 15.68
N ILE A 440 3.03 -10.27 15.22
CA ILE A 440 1.97 -9.70 16.05
C ILE A 440 0.68 -10.48 15.76
N GLY A 441 0.03 -10.96 16.82
CA GLY A 441 -1.15 -11.80 16.71
C GLY A 441 -0.86 -13.15 16.06
N ALA A 442 -1.86 -13.97 15.97
CA ALA A 442 -1.82 -15.27 15.28
C ALA A 442 -3.18 -15.59 14.67
N SER A 443 -3.19 -16.34 13.60
CA SER A 443 -4.37 -17.08 13.18
C SER A 443 -4.45 -18.41 13.91
N ASP A 444 -5.63 -19.03 13.92
CA ASP A 444 -5.84 -20.35 14.50
C ASP A 444 -5.06 -21.45 13.76
N GLN A 445 -5.14 -22.67 14.24
CA GLN A 445 -4.44 -23.83 13.66
C GLN A 445 -4.79 -24.10 12.19
N ASN A 446 -5.93 -23.62 11.73
CA ASN A 446 -6.40 -23.73 10.36
C ASN A 446 -6.17 -22.46 9.54
N GLY A 447 -5.62 -21.38 10.12
CA GLY A 447 -5.49 -20.10 9.46
C GLY A 447 -6.83 -19.48 9.08
N ALA A 448 -7.90 -19.79 9.80
CA ALA A 448 -9.27 -19.40 9.50
C ALA A 448 -9.70 -18.12 10.22
N TYR A 449 -9.33 -17.98 11.48
CA TYR A 449 -9.74 -16.85 12.32
C TYR A 449 -8.56 -16.38 13.17
N PRO A 450 -8.58 -15.14 13.67
CA PRO A 450 -7.60 -14.71 14.67
C PRO A 450 -7.70 -15.58 15.93
N ALA A 451 -6.56 -16.05 16.43
CA ALA A 451 -6.48 -16.82 17.66
C ALA A 451 -6.30 -15.92 18.89
N PHE A 452 -5.61 -14.77 18.73
CA PHE A 452 -5.40 -13.73 19.75
C PHE A 452 -4.88 -12.43 19.12
#